data_64c3ff7e8fb00ca67054d5d7347018ec
#
_entry.id   64c3ff7e8fb00ca67054d5d7347018ec
#
_cell.length_a   1.000
_cell.length_b   1.000
_cell.length_c   1.000
_cell.angle_alpha   90.00
_cell.angle_beta   90.00
_cell.angle_gamma   90.00
#
_symmetry.space_group_name_H-M   'P 1'
#
loop_
_entity.id
_entity.type
_entity.pdbx_description
1 polymer ?
#
loop_
_entity_poly.entity_id
_entity_poly.type
_entity_poly.pdbx_seq_one_letter_code
_entity_poly.pdbx_strand_id
1 'polypeptide(L)'
;MPVFWWEWKEPMQRVREQVQVPEQLYDGQLNKSPAVIAVLDTGIAYHPDLAGKLLCFADFVEKRPLPYDDNGHGTHICGILCGSGELSEGRFRGMAPGAKLVVGKVLDDNGEGSCDAMRDALQWVLRLKNRYKIRILNISVGIGDLKERYKEQVLREELEKLWDHNILVVCAAGNNGPVDGSISEMASSRKVLTVGCHDGRYCKNDPGRCETYSGRGRRYDVLRKPDIVAPGTRILSCNASWRKQNGRILMPYVAKSGTSMATPIVSGAAALTLGKYPWLTNEEFVRLLSLTATDLGEPWNKQGFGMLNVRRLLENK
;
A
#
# COMPACT_ATOMS: atom_id res chain seq x y z
N MET A 1 29.04 8.28 9.52
CA MET A 1 29.27 6.81 9.61
C MET A 1 28.09 6.15 8.93
N PRO A 2 28.27 5.14 8.07
CA PRO A 2 27.14 4.42 7.52
C PRO A 2 26.44 3.68 8.66
N VAL A 3 25.21 4.05 8.97
CA VAL A 3 24.38 3.32 9.94
C VAL A 3 24.09 1.97 9.30
N PHE A 4 24.59 0.91 9.90
CA PHE A 4 24.36 -0.42 9.39
C PHE A 4 22.89 -0.79 9.60
N TRP A 5 22.21 -1.34 8.60
CA TRP A 5 20.78 -1.68 8.60
C TRP A 5 20.37 -2.62 9.77
N TRP A 6 21.29 -3.39 10.36
CA TRP A 6 21.03 -4.23 11.54
C TRP A 6 20.99 -3.45 12.88
N GLU A 7 21.39 -2.17 12.88
CA GLU A 7 21.26 -1.29 14.06
C GLU A 7 19.86 -0.68 14.17
N TRP A 8 19.04 -0.83 13.12
CA TRP A 8 17.66 -0.39 13.10
C TRP A 8 16.82 -1.41 13.85
N LYS A 9 16.54 -1.12 15.11
CA LYS A 9 15.62 -1.93 15.92
C LYS A 9 14.25 -2.01 15.22
N GLU A 10 14.08 -3.03 14.39
CA GLU A 10 12.85 -3.72 14.00
C GLU A 10 11.67 -2.88 13.42
N PRO A 11 11.83 -2.06 12.34
CA PRO A 11 10.74 -1.22 11.86
C PRO A 11 9.51 -2.02 11.39
N MET A 12 9.67 -3.16 10.70
CA MET A 12 8.51 -3.96 10.25
C MET A 12 7.91 -4.80 11.36
N GLN A 13 8.68 -5.26 12.34
CA GLN A 13 8.13 -5.88 13.55
C GLN A 13 7.29 -4.86 14.31
N ARG A 14 7.79 -3.63 14.50
CA ARG A 14 7.02 -2.53 15.09
C ARG A 14 5.68 -2.32 14.36
N VAL A 15 5.69 -2.29 13.02
CA VAL A 15 4.45 -2.15 12.22
C VAL A 15 3.49 -3.29 12.54
N ARG A 16 3.97 -4.54 12.50
CA ARG A 16 3.13 -5.71 12.79
C ARG A 16 2.54 -5.68 14.19
N GLU A 17 3.32 -5.25 15.19
CA GLU A 17 2.85 -5.06 16.57
C GLU A 17 1.79 -3.96 16.66
N GLN A 18 2.02 -2.81 16.00
CA GLN A 18 1.07 -1.68 16.00
C GLN A 18 -0.28 -2.05 15.41
N VAL A 19 -0.27 -2.77 14.28
CA VAL A 19 -1.50 -3.21 13.63
C VAL A 19 -1.95 -4.60 14.09
N GLN A 20 -1.33 -5.14 15.14
CA GLN A 20 -1.65 -6.41 15.81
C GLN A 20 -1.72 -7.60 14.84
N VAL A 21 -0.70 -7.78 14.02
CA VAL A 21 -0.58 -8.97 13.16
C VAL A 21 -0.28 -10.18 14.05
N PRO A 22 -1.10 -11.23 14.07
CA PRO A 22 -0.78 -12.46 14.80
C PRO A 22 0.45 -13.16 14.19
N GLU A 23 1.44 -13.54 15.01
CA GLU A 23 2.66 -14.22 14.52
C GLU A 23 2.35 -15.55 13.84
N GLN A 24 1.34 -16.27 14.34
CA GLN A 24 0.88 -17.55 13.78
C GLN A 24 0.39 -17.46 12.32
N LEU A 25 0.12 -16.25 11.82
CA LEU A 25 -0.23 -16.02 10.42
C LEU A 25 0.89 -16.45 9.45
N TYR A 26 2.12 -16.44 9.93
CA TYR A 26 3.28 -16.77 9.10
C TYR A 26 3.63 -18.26 9.13
N ASP A 27 3.04 -19.04 10.05
CA ASP A 27 3.35 -20.47 10.27
C ASP A 27 2.57 -21.43 9.35
N GLY A 28 1.91 -20.93 8.31
CA GLY A 28 1.61 -21.80 7.17
C GLY A 28 0.16 -22.02 6.76
N GLN A 29 -0.90 -21.56 7.44
CA GLN A 29 -2.27 -21.83 6.95
C GLN A 29 -2.92 -20.67 6.17
N LEU A 30 -2.70 -19.43 6.53
CA LEU A 30 -3.27 -18.26 5.84
C LEU A 30 -2.52 -17.85 4.57
N ASN A 31 -1.32 -18.40 4.35
CA ASN A 31 -0.53 -18.20 3.14
C ASN A 31 -0.90 -19.15 1.98
N LYS A 32 -1.89 -20.05 2.15
CA LYS A 32 -2.17 -21.11 1.15
C LYS A 32 -3.02 -20.66 -0.04
N SER A 33 -3.73 -19.56 0.06
CA SER A 33 -4.49 -18.97 -1.06
C SER A 33 -4.32 -17.47 -1.07
N PRO A 34 -3.16 -16.99 -1.53
CA PRO A 34 -2.87 -15.57 -1.49
C PRO A 34 -3.79 -14.82 -2.48
N ALA A 35 -4.39 -13.73 -2.01
CA ALA A 35 -5.03 -12.79 -2.91
C ALA A 35 -3.99 -12.20 -3.86
N VAL A 36 -4.37 -11.99 -5.10
CA VAL A 36 -3.54 -11.27 -6.06
C VAL A 36 -3.80 -9.78 -5.92
N ILE A 37 -2.70 -9.01 -5.81
CA ILE A 37 -2.72 -7.56 -5.65
C ILE A 37 -2.18 -6.93 -6.93
N ALA A 38 -2.95 -6.05 -7.55
CA ALA A 38 -2.42 -5.13 -8.55
C ALA A 38 -1.75 -3.94 -7.85
N VAL A 39 -0.61 -3.50 -8.38
CA VAL A 39 0.15 -2.33 -7.89
C VAL A 39 0.39 -1.41 -9.07
N LEU A 40 -0.04 -0.16 -8.97
CA LEU A 40 0.27 0.88 -9.94
C LEU A 40 1.20 1.90 -9.28
N ASP A 41 2.47 1.93 -9.74
CA ASP A 41 3.55 2.68 -9.10
C ASP A 41 4.73 2.93 -10.08
N THR A 42 5.95 3.15 -9.59
CA THR A 42 7.17 3.38 -10.40
C THR A 42 7.73 2.11 -11.05
N GLY A 43 7.14 0.94 -10.79
CA GLY A 43 7.58 -0.35 -11.31
C GLY A 43 7.93 -1.35 -10.22
N ILE A 44 8.72 -2.36 -10.57
CA ILE A 44 9.28 -3.36 -9.67
C ILE A 44 10.64 -3.82 -10.18
N ALA A 45 11.66 -3.72 -9.33
CA ALA A 45 13.00 -4.27 -9.58
C ALA A 45 13.12 -5.69 -9.02
N TYR A 46 14.07 -6.45 -9.54
CA TYR A 46 14.42 -7.73 -8.95
C TYR A 46 14.94 -7.52 -7.51
N HIS A 47 14.38 -8.29 -6.59
CA HIS A 47 14.84 -8.37 -5.20
C HIS A 47 14.61 -9.79 -4.69
N PRO A 48 15.54 -10.42 -3.94
CA PRO A 48 15.36 -11.78 -3.43
C PRO A 48 14.06 -11.97 -2.67
N ASP A 49 13.69 -11.02 -1.82
CA ASP A 49 12.43 -11.07 -1.06
C ASP A 49 11.17 -11.04 -1.95
N LEU A 50 11.29 -10.60 -3.20
CA LEU A 50 10.21 -10.53 -4.18
C LEU A 50 10.28 -11.65 -5.23
N ALA A 51 11.24 -12.58 -5.10
CA ALA A 51 11.40 -13.69 -6.02
C ALA A 51 10.11 -14.53 -6.11
N GLY A 52 9.66 -14.79 -7.34
CA GLY A 52 8.45 -15.57 -7.61
C GLY A 52 7.13 -14.92 -7.21
N LYS A 53 7.11 -13.60 -6.87
CA LYS A 53 5.88 -12.87 -6.53
C LYS A 53 5.19 -12.28 -7.74
N LEU A 54 5.94 -11.82 -8.72
CA LEU A 54 5.42 -11.15 -9.91
C LEU A 54 4.78 -12.14 -10.88
N LEU A 55 3.52 -11.91 -11.24
CA LEU A 55 2.76 -12.68 -12.23
C LEU A 55 2.72 -12.00 -13.59
N CYS A 56 2.66 -10.67 -13.60
CA CYS A 56 2.55 -9.87 -14.80
C CYS A 56 3.09 -8.48 -14.57
N PHE A 57 3.72 -7.90 -15.60
CA PHE A 57 4.23 -6.54 -15.59
C PHE A 57 3.80 -5.82 -16.89
N ALA A 58 3.52 -4.54 -16.79
CA ALA A 58 3.37 -3.64 -17.92
C ALA A 58 3.94 -2.27 -17.60
N ASP A 59 4.59 -1.67 -18.58
CA ASP A 59 5.13 -0.31 -18.51
C ASP A 59 4.25 0.63 -19.35
N PHE A 60 3.59 1.58 -18.68
CA PHE A 60 2.72 2.58 -19.30
C PHE A 60 3.46 3.90 -19.59
N VAL A 61 4.71 4.01 -19.17
CA VAL A 61 5.56 5.21 -19.36
C VAL A 61 6.42 5.05 -20.62
N GLU A 62 7.37 4.13 -20.61
CA GLU A 62 8.33 3.94 -21.70
C GLU A 62 8.05 2.71 -22.58
N LYS A 63 7.04 1.90 -22.21
CA LYS A 63 6.66 0.68 -22.94
C LYS A 63 7.74 -0.41 -22.99
N ARG A 64 8.66 -0.43 -22.00
CA ARG A 64 9.67 -1.48 -21.89
C ARG A 64 9.04 -2.83 -21.54
N PRO A 65 9.48 -3.95 -22.15
CA PRO A 65 8.82 -5.25 -21.95
C PRO A 65 9.22 -5.95 -20.64
N LEU A 66 10.37 -5.61 -20.06
CA LEU A 66 10.91 -6.28 -18.88
C LEU A 66 10.65 -5.46 -17.61
N PRO A 67 10.41 -6.12 -16.46
CA PRO A 67 10.24 -5.42 -15.18
C PRO A 67 11.49 -4.63 -14.78
N TYR A 68 11.29 -3.40 -14.36
CA TYR A 68 12.29 -2.54 -13.78
C TYR A 68 11.65 -1.49 -12.85
N ASP A 69 12.47 -0.84 -12.05
CA ASP A 69 12.08 0.27 -11.18
C ASP A 69 13.30 1.19 -11.00
N ASP A 70 13.31 2.28 -11.73
CA ASP A 70 14.38 3.27 -11.79
C ASP A 70 14.27 4.34 -10.69
N ASN A 71 13.13 4.40 -9.97
CA ASN A 71 12.90 5.26 -8.80
C ASN A 71 13.05 4.49 -7.48
N GLY A 72 12.56 3.26 -7.41
CA GLY A 72 12.60 2.39 -6.24
C GLY A 72 11.41 2.53 -5.29
N HIS A 73 10.41 3.37 -5.58
CA HIS A 73 9.21 3.49 -4.75
C HIS A 73 8.33 2.24 -4.89
N GLY A 74 8.03 1.80 -6.10
CA GLY A 74 7.18 0.63 -6.35
C GLY A 74 7.77 -0.66 -5.79
N THR A 75 9.10 -0.86 -5.88
CA THR A 75 9.79 -2.00 -5.26
C THR A 75 9.64 -1.99 -3.74
N HIS A 76 9.75 -0.81 -3.13
CA HIS A 76 9.53 -0.65 -1.70
C HIS A 76 8.09 -1.00 -1.30
N ILE A 77 7.09 -0.51 -2.05
CA ILE A 77 5.66 -0.84 -1.85
C ILE A 77 5.42 -2.34 -1.96
N CYS A 78 5.96 -2.99 -3.00
CA CYS A 78 5.86 -4.45 -3.18
C CYS A 78 6.46 -5.23 -2.01
N GLY A 79 7.57 -4.75 -1.44
CA GLY A 79 8.19 -5.33 -0.26
C GLY A 79 7.31 -5.23 0.99
N ILE A 80 6.66 -4.08 1.24
CA ILE A 80 5.69 -3.93 2.34
C ILE A 80 4.50 -4.87 2.15
N LEU A 81 4.00 -5.02 0.93
CA LEU A 81 2.89 -5.91 0.61
C LEU A 81 3.24 -7.38 0.87
N CYS A 82 4.28 -7.89 0.23
CA CYS A 82 4.49 -9.34 0.16
C CYS A 82 5.96 -9.80 0.19
N GLY A 83 6.91 -8.95 0.59
CA GLY A 83 8.29 -9.36 0.75
C GLY A 83 8.42 -10.59 1.65
N SER A 84 9.22 -11.58 1.26
CA SER A 84 9.46 -12.79 2.07
C SER A 84 10.29 -12.52 3.32
N GLY A 85 11.11 -11.47 3.30
CA GLY A 85 12.10 -11.19 4.33
C GLY A 85 13.30 -12.14 4.27
N GLU A 86 13.54 -12.82 3.16
CA GLU A 86 14.62 -13.80 3.00
C GLU A 86 15.98 -13.24 3.40
N LEU A 87 16.31 -12.04 2.91
CA LEU A 87 17.59 -11.39 3.23
C LEU A 87 17.71 -10.90 4.68
N SER A 88 16.64 -10.98 5.46
CA SER A 88 16.57 -10.52 6.85
C SER A 88 16.13 -11.62 7.82
N GLU A 89 16.14 -12.90 7.40
CA GLU A 89 15.66 -14.02 8.22
C GLU A 89 14.22 -13.79 8.74
N GLY A 90 13.38 -13.17 7.88
CA GLY A 90 11.99 -12.88 8.18
C GLY A 90 11.72 -11.59 8.96
N ARG A 91 12.75 -10.88 9.44
CA ARG A 91 12.58 -9.65 10.25
C ARG A 91 11.84 -8.54 9.49
N PHE A 92 12.14 -8.37 8.20
CA PHE A 92 11.51 -7.34 7.35
C PHE A 92 10.48 -7.92 6.39
N ARG A 93 9.87 -9.03 6.78
CA ARG A 93 8.76 -9.65 6.05
C ARG A 93 7.59 -8.69 5.88
N GLY A 94 7.03 -8.65 4.68
CA GLY A 94 5.83 -7.86 4.37
C GLY A 94 4.57 -8.38 5.06
N MET A 95 3.46 -7.68 4.83
CA MET A 95 2.18 -7.97 5.48
C MET A 95 1.57 -9.31 5.03
N ALA A 96 1.64 -9.64 3.75
CA ALA A 96 1.07 -10.84 3.15
C ALA A 96 2.10 -11.58 2.27
N PRO A 97 3.11 -12.24 2.85
CA PRO A 97 4.23 -12.83 2.07
C PRO A 97 3.79 -13.89 1.06
N GLY A 98 2.62 -14.50 1.23
CA GLY A 98 2.03 -15.43 0.26
C GLY A 98 1.41 -14.76 -0.96
N ALA A 99 1.12 -13.47 -0.94
CA ALA A 99 0.45 -12.76 -2.02
C ALA A 99 1.29 -12.72 -3.31
N LYS A 100 0.60 -12.62 -4.44
CA LYS A 100 1.17 -12.45 -5.78
C LYS A 100 0.82 -11.07 -6.32
N LEU A 101 1.65 -10.58 -7.24
CA LEU A 101 1.60 -9.22 -7.74
C LEU A 101 1.36 -9.17 -9.25
N VAL A 102 0.54 -8.21 -9.68
CA VAL A 102 0.44 -7.71 -11.05
C VAL A 102 0.85 -6.25 -10.99
N VAL A 103 1.96 -5.87 -11.63
CA VAL A 103 2.56 -4.54 -11.45
C VAL A 103 2.49 -3.74 -12.75
N GLY A 104 1.91 -2.55 -12.69
CA GLY A 104 1.93 -1.54 -13.74
C GLY A 104 2.85 -0.38 -13.37
N LYS A 105 3.87 -0.11 -14.18
CA LYS A 105 4.66 1.13 -14.06
C LYS A 105 3.87 2.26 -14.71
N VAL A 106 3.43 3.21 -13.91
CA VAL A 106 2.64 4.40 -14.30
C VAL A 106 3.36 5.70 -13.99
N LEU A 107 4.46 5.64 -13.26
CA LEU A 107 5.31 6.76 -12.89
C LEU A 107 6.73 6.54 -13.41
N ASP A 108 7.40 7.64 -13.80
CA ASP A 108 8.77 7.67 -14.27
C ASP A 108 9.81 7.57 -13.12
N ASP A 109 11.07 7.85 -13.42
CA ASP A 109 12.19 7.85 -12.47
C ASP A 109 12.13 8.98 -11.44
N ASN A 110 11.38 10.06 -11.73
CA ASN A 110 11.12 11.16 -10.80
C ASN A 110 9.89 10.91 -9.91
N GLY A 111 9.11 9.86 -10.20
CA GLY A 111 7.85 9.56 -9.53
C GLY A 111 6.69 10.39 -10.07
N GLU A 112 6.83 10.94 -11.30
CA GLU A 112 5.80 11.68 -11.99
C GLU A 112 5.07 10.78 -12.99
N GLY A 113 3.76 11.01 -13.18
CA GLY A 113 2.94 10.22 -14.09
C GLY A 113 1.85 11.03 -14.77
N SER A 114 1.38 10.52 -15.90
CA SER A 114 0.27 11.13 -16.65
C SER A 114 -1.07 10.47 -16.31
N CYS A 115 -2.15 11.25 -16.44
CA CYS A 115 -3.52 10.71 -16.33
C CYS A 115 -3.80 9.62 -17.36
N ASP A 116 -3.25 9.74 -18.57
CA ASP A 116 -3.44 8.75 -19.63
C ASP A 116 -2.76 7.42 -19.28
N ALA A 117 -1.51 7.46 -18.80
CA ALA A 117 -0.80 6.27 -18.33
C ALA A 117 -1.56 5.56 -17.18
N MET A 118 -2.06 6.35 -16.22
CA MET A 118 -2.86 5.80 -15.12
C MET A 118 -4.18 5.20 -15.62
N ARG A 119 -4.93 5.91 -16.47
CA ARG A 119 -6.19 5.39 -17.05
C ARG A 119 -5.97 4.09 -17.79
N ASP A 120 -4.96 4.03 -18.66
CA ASP A 120 -4.66 2.84 -19.46
C ASP A 120 -4.27 1.65 -18.56
N ALA A 121 -3.55 1.92 -17.47
CA ALA A 121 -3.18 0.94 -16.46
C ALA A 121 -4.41 0.43 -15.67
N LEU A 122 -5.33 1.31 -15.28
CA LEU A 122 -6.58 0.92 -14.61
C LEU A 122 -7.42 -0.01 -15.50
N GLN A 123 -7.57 0.32 -16.76
CA GLN A 123 -8.25 -0.53 -17.75
C GLN A 123 -7.52 -1.85 -17.96
N TRP A 124 -6.17 -1.84 -17.97
CA TRP A 124 -5.37 -3.06 -18.06
C TRP A 124 -5.59 -3.97 -16.83
N VAL A 125 -5.63 -3.44 -15.62
CA VAL A 125 -5.94 -4.20 -14.41
C VAL A 125 -7.32 -4.86 -14.52
N LEU A 126 -8.33 -4.13 -15.00
CA LEU A 126 -9.68 -4.66 -15.19
C LEU A 126 -9.70 -5.81 -16.20
N ARG A 127 -9.01 -5.67 -17.35
CA ARG A 127 -8.89 -6.74 -18.35
C ARG A 127 -8.23 -8.01 -17.80
N LEU A 128 -7.26 -7.85 -16.89
CA LEU A 128 -6.51 -8.96 -16.31
C LEU A 128 -7.18 -9.59 -15.07
N LYS A 129 -8.23 -8.96 -14.53
CA LYS A 129 -8.90 -9.37 -13.30
C LYS A 129 -9.19 -10.87 -13.25
N ASN A 130 -9.88 -11.39 -14.26
CA ASN A 130 -10.32 -12.80 -14.26
C ASN A 130 -9.15 -13.76 -14.50
N ARG A 131 -8.18 -13.38 -15.34
CA ARG A 131 -6.99 -14.20 -15.65
C ARG A 131 -6.13 -14.44 -14.43
N TYR A 132 -5.87 -13.40 -13.63
CA TYR A 132 -5.01 -13.49 -12.46
C TYR A 132 -5.79 -13.49 -11.13
N LYS A 133 -7.13 -13.45 -11.18
CA LYS A 133 -7.99 -13.37 -9.97
C LYS A 133 -7.64 -12.18 -9.08
N ILE A 134 -7.42 -11.01 -9.70
CA ILE A 134 -7.07 -9.78 -9.00
C ILE A 134 -8.24 -9.37 -8.09
N ARG A 135 -7.97 -9.16 -6.81
CA ARG A 135 -8.97 -8.78 -5.81
C ARG A 135 -8.69 -7.42 -5.17
N ILE A 136 -7.46 -6.93 -5.27
CA ILE A 136 -7.02 -5.69 -4.62
C ILE A 136 -6.22 -4.89 -5.64
N LEU A 137 -6.42 -3.58 -5.65
CA LEU A 137 -5.58 -2.61 -6.34
C LEU A 137 -4.98 -1.65 -5.31
N ASN A 138 -3.65 -1.62 -5.23
CA ASN A 138 -2.90 -0.67 -4.40
C ASN A 138 -2.39 0.49 -5.25
N ILE A 139 -2.75 1.72 -4.88
CA ILE A 139 -2.25 2.96 -5.46
C ILE A 139 -1.65 3.80 -4.34
N SER A 140 -0.31 3.82 -4.29
CA SER A 140 0.44 4.53 -3.24
C SER A 140 1.01 5.87 -3.71
N VAL A 141 0.46 6.42 -4.78
CA VAL A 141 0.96 7.61 -5.45
C VAL A 141 -0.13 8.65 -5.63
N GLY A 142 0.24 9.92 -5.59
CA GLY A 142 -0.55 11.02 -6.11
C GLY A 142 -0.15 11.29 -7.56
N ILE A 143 -1.09 11.64 -8.42
CA ILE A 143 -0.76 12.17 -9.74
C ILE A 143 -0.56 13.65 -9.55
N GLY A 144 0.70 14.11 -9.75
CA GLY A 144 1.06 15.52 -9.61
C GLY A 144 0.31 16.40 -10.61
N ASP A 145 0.06 17.64 -10.15
CA ASP A 145 -0.40 18.78 -10.93
C ASP A 145 -1.56 18.51 -11.91
N LEU A 146 -2.66 17.95 -11.38
CA LEU A 146 -3.90 17.80 -12.14
C LEU A 146 -4.56 19.18 -12.30
N LYS A 147 -4.03 20.02 -13.18
CA LYS A 147 -4.60 21.34 -13.49
C LYS A 147 -5.99 21.26 -14.15
N GLU A 148 -6.45 20.06 -14.48
CA GLU A 148 -7.70 19.84 -15.20
C GLU A 148 -8.63 18.92 -14.41
N ARG A 149 -9.63 19.48 -13.73
CA ARG A 149 -10.69 18.74 -13.00
C ARG A 149 -11.32 17.60 -13.82
N TYR A 150 -11.39 17.74 -15.12
CA TYR A 150 -11.91 16.71 -16.02
C TYR A 150 -11.08 15.43 -15.96
N LYS A 151 -9.76 15.53 -15.94
CA LYS A 151 -8.87 14.35 -15.88
C LYS A 151 -8.99 13.61 -14.55
N GLU A 152 -9.14 14.36 -13.46
CA GLU A 152 -9.38 13.77 -12.12
C GLU A 152 -10.69 12.99 -12.07
N GLN A 153 -11.75 13.57 -12.66
CA GLN A 153 -13.04 12.89 -12.74
C GLN A 153 -12.97 11.59 -13.53
N VAL A 154 -12.29 11.58 -14.69
CA VAL A 154 -12.10 10.37 -15.51
C VAL A 154 -11.40 9.28 -14.73
N LEU A 155 -10.33 9.60 -14.01
CA LEU A 155 -9.62 8.61 -13.17
C LEU A 155 -10.50 8.07 -12.04
N ARG A 156 -11.27 8.94 -11.40
CA ARG A 156 -12.22 8.51 -10.36
C ARG A 156 -13.27 7.54 -10.92
N GLU A 157 -13.83 7.81 -12.09
CA GLU A 157 -14.79 6.91 -12.75
C GLU A 157 -14.16 5.54 -13.07
N GLU A 158 -12.89 5.51 -13.52
CA GLU A 158 -12.20 4.24 -13.77
C GLU A 158 -11.94 3.46 -12.46
N LEU A 159 -11.59 4.15 -11.36
CA LEU A 159 -11.44 3.51 -10.04
C LEU A 159 -12.77 2.94 -9.55
N GLU A 160 -13.87 3.66 -9.72
CA GLU A 160 -15.21 3.22 -9.33
C GLU A 160 -15.67 2.00 -10.14
N LYS A 161 -15.33 1.93 -11.44
CA LYS A 161 -15.57 0.73 -12.26
C LYS A 161 -14.84 -0.50 -11.72
N LEU A 162 -13.58 -0.35 -11.29
CA LEU A 162 -12.82 -1.44 -10.68
C LEU A 162 -13.48 -1.94 -9.39
N TRP A 163 -13.95 -1.01 -8.56
CA TRP A 163 -14.70 -1.34 -7.35
C TRP A 163 -15.99 -2.12 -7.68
N ASP A 164 -16.78 -1.67 -8.65
CA ASP A 164 -18.02 -2.33 -9.09
C ASP A 164 -17.77 -3.75 -9.65
N HIS A 165 -16.54 -4.00 -10.11
CA HIS A 165 -16.08 -5.33 -10.49
C HIS A 165 -15.46 -6.11 -9.32
N ASN A 166 -15.74 -5.72 -8.09
CA ASN A 166 -15.24 -6.38 -6.89
C ASN A 166 -13.70 -6.43 -6.80
N ILE A 167 -13.01 -5.39 -7.25
CA ILE A 167 -11.60 -5.13 -6.96
C ILE A 167 -11.57 -4.06 -5.86
N LEU A 168 -11.05 -4.40 -4.69
CA LEU A 168 -10.88 -3.45 -3.59
C LEU A 168 -9.81 -2.43 -3.98
N VAL A 169 -10.22 -1.20 -4.23
CA VAL A 169 -9.31 -0.09 -4.57
C VAL A 169 -8.82 0.57 -3.29
N VAL A 170 -7.52 0.54 -3.05
CA VAL A 170 -6.86 1.10 -1.85
C VAL A 170 -5.91 2.20 -2.29
N CYS A 171 -6.18 3.44 -1.88
CA CYS A 171 -5.41 4.62 -2.28
C CYS A 171 -4.83 5.35 -1.07
N ALA A 172 -3.65 5.92 -1.26
CA ALA A 172 -3.04 6.83 -0.29
C ALA A 172 -3.83 8.13 -0.18
N ALA A 173 -3.98 8.64 1.03
CA ALA A 173 -4.63 9.93 1.29
C ALA A 173 -3.86 11.14 0.72
N GLY A 174 -2.57 10.94 0.40
CA GLY A 174 -1.66 12.00 0.00
C GLY A 174 -0.92 12.61 1.20
N ASN A 175 0.10 13.42 0.90
CA ASN A 175 1.02 14.00 1.88
C ASN A 175 0.92 15.54 1.96
N ASN A 176 -0.22 16.12 1.54
CA ASN A 176 -0.46 17.57 1.51
C ASN A 176 -1.18 18.09 2.76
N GLY A 177 -1.31 17.24 3.82
CA GLY A 177 -1.83 17.68 5.12
C GLY A 177 -0.83 18.59 5.87
N PRO A 178 -1.19 19.07 7.04
CA PRO A 178 -2.36 18.71 7.86
C PRO A 178 -3.63 19.53 7.58
N VAL A 179 -3.70 20.28 6.51
CA VAL A 179 -4.84 21.15 6.20
C VAL A 179 -6.09 20.31 5.88
N ASP A 180 -7.25 20.74 6.38
CA ASP A 180 -8.53 20.11 6.08
C ASP A 180 -8.83 20.18 4.55
N GLY A 181 -9.27 19.07 3.97
CA GLY A 181 -9.54 18.96 2.53
C GLY A 181 -8.29 18.71 1.66
N SER A 182 -7.21 18.24 2.25
CA SER A 182 -5.95 17.91 1.55
C SER A 182 -5.87 16.48 1.03
N ILE A 183 -6.94 15.70 1.11
CA ILE A 183 -7.05 14.37 0.47
C ILE A 183 -6.96 14.55 -1.06
N SER A 184 -6.17 13.69 -1.71
CA SER A 184 -6.10 13.67 -3.17
C SER A 184 -7.46 13.35 -3.79
N GLU A 185 -7.78 13.95 -4.93
CA GLU A 185 -9.11 13.80 -5.57
C GLU A 185 -9.38 12.34 -5.95
N MET A 186 -8.38 11.60 -6.43
CA MET A 186 -8.50 10.15 -6.69
C MET A 186 -8.97 9.36 -5.46
N ALA A 187 -8.50 9.76 -4.27
CA ALA A 187 -8.87 9.11 -3.01
C ALA A 187 -10.20 9.61 -2.44
N SER A 188 -10.83 10.64 -3.06
CA SER A 188 -12.07 11.26 -2.61
C SER A 188 -13.32 10.61 -3.21
N SER A 189 -13.43 9.26 -3.16
CA SER A 189 -14.61 8.51 -3.58
C SER A 189 -15.10 7.55 -2.49
N ARG A 190 -16.39 7.25 -2.46
CA ARG A 190 -16.95 6.18 -1.59
C ARG A 190 -16.50 4.79 -2.04
N LYS A 191 -16.18 4.63 -3.31
CA LYS A 191 -15.71 3.39 -3.93
C LYS A 191 -14.18 3.28 -3.96
N VAL A 192 -13.51 3.95 -3.02
CA VAL A 192 -12.07 3.89 -2.81
C VAL A 192 -11.81 3.82 -1.31
N LEU A 193 -11.04 2.85 -0.86
CA LEU A 193 -10.56 2.78 0.51
C LEU A 193 -9.34 3.70 0.66
N THR A 194 -9.53 4.83 1.32
CA THR A 194 -8.51 5.88 1.48
C THR A 194 -7.72 5.68 2.76
N VAL A 195 -6.41 5.57 2.65
CA VAL A 195 -5.51 5.27 3.76
C VAL A 195 -4.71 6.51 4.14
N GLY A 196 -4.94 7.00 5.33
CA GLY A 196 -4.10 7.99 5.99
C GLY A 196 -2.94 7.35 6.75
N CYS A 197 -2.03 8.17 7.24
CA CYS A 197 -0.91 7.71 8.05
C CYS A 197 -1.03 8.17 9.50
N HIS A 198 -0.79 7.23 10.43
CA HIS A 198 -0.68 7.53 11.85
C HIS A 198 0.19 6.47 12.56
N ASP A 199 1.20 6.91 13.31
CA ASP A 199 2.13 6.01 14.01
C ASP A 199 1.69 5.69 15.45
N GLY A 200 0.48 6.09 15.86
CA GLY A 200 -0.06 5.84 17.20
C GLY A 200 0.84 6.45 18.28
N ARG A 201 1.22 5.63 19.25
CA ARG A 201 2.13 6.03 20.34
C ARG A 201 3.62 5.98 19.98
N TYR A 202 3.95 5.43 18.80
CA TYR A 202 5.33 5.31 18.34
C TYR A 202 5.78 6.58 17.62
N CYS A 203 7.07 6.73 17.44
CA CYS A 203 7.68 7.88 16.75
C CYS A 203 7.27 9.26 17.31
N LYS A 204 6.79 9.36 18.56
CA LYS A 204 6.27 10.62 19.15
C LYS A 204 7.25 11.79 19.07
N ASN A 205 8.55 11.51 19.14
CA ASN A 205 9.62 12.50 19.10
C ASN A 205 10.23 12.68 17.72
N ASP A 206 9.69 12.02 16.68
CA ASP A 206 10.18 12.18 15.31
C ASP A 206 9.48 13.38 14.65
N PRO A 207 10.22 14.44 14.30
CA PRO A 207 9.62 15.61 13.64
C PRO A 207 9.06 15.30 12.25
N GLY A 208 9.53 14.19 11.62
CA GLY A 208 9.08 13.72 10.32
C GLY A 208 7.96 12.67 10.36
N ARG A 209 7.21 12.61 11.46
CA ARG A 209 6.06 11.69 11.57
C ARG A 209 5.05 11.93 10.46
N CYS A 210 4.65 10.87 9.77
CA CYS A 210 3.79 10.99 8.61
C CYS A 210 2.39 11.55 8.93
N GLU A 211 1.91 11.39 10.13
CA GLU A 211 0.63 11.96 10.57
C GLU A 211 0.60 13.50 10.59
N THR A 212 1.78 14.16 10.62
CA THR A 212 1.88 15.63 10.58
C THR A 212 1.58 16.21 9.19
N TYR A 213 1.72 15.38 8.15
CA TYR A 213 1.46 15.76 6.76
C TYR A 213 0.50 14.83 6.01
N SER A 214 -0.02 13.80 6.69
CA SER A 214 -1.06 12.93 6.11
C SER A 214 -2.25 13.73 5.63
N GLY A 215 -2.74 13.44 4.43
CA GLY A 215 -3.94 14.06 3.87
C GLY A 215 -5.15 13.91 4.79
N ARG A 216 -5.95 14.98 4.91
CA ARG A 216 -7.15 15.05 5.75
C ARG A 216 -8.38 15.42 4.96
N GLY A 217 -9.49 14.74 5.26
CA GLY A 217 -10.80 15.15 4.76
C GLY A 217 -11.29 16.44 5.41
N ARG A 218 -12.37 17.01 4.88
CA ARG A 218 -13.03 18.17 5.49
C ARG A 218 -13.88 17.70 6.68
N ARG A 219 -13.78 18.40 7.81
CA ARG A 219 -14.46 17.99 9.08
C ARG A 219 -15.96 17.83 8.95
N TYR A 220 -16.61 18.61 8.11
CA TYR A 220 -18.08 18.64 7.98
C TYR A 220 -18.57 18.08 6.65
N ASP A 221 -17.71 17.40 5.90
CA ASP A 221 -18.11 16.79 4.63
C ASP A 221 -18.98 15.56 4.85
N VAL A 222 -19.93 15.34 3.95
CA VAL A 222 -20.76 14.11 3.91
C VAL A 222 -19.89 12.89 3.64
N LEU A 223 -18.85 13.05 2.83
CA LEU A 223 -17.86 12.01 2.57
C LEU A 223 -16.72 12.12 3.59
N ARG A 224 -16.77 11.24 4.58
CA ARG A 224 -15.76 11.18 5.63
C ARG A 224 -14.53 10.44 5.15
N LYS A 225 -13.38 11.14 5.08
CA LYS A 225 -12.06 10.59 4.68
C LYS A 225 -10.97 11.09 5.63
N PRO A 226 -9.83 10.37 5.79
CA PRO A 226 -9.57 9.02 5.26
C PRO A 226 -10.52 7.98 5.87
N ASP A 227 -10.55 6.76 5.32
CA ASP A 227 -11.36 5.67 5.91
C ASP A 227 -10.63 5.02 7.08
N ILE A 228 -9.32 4.82 6.97
CA ILE A 228 -8.49 4.08 7.94
C ILE A 228 -7.09 4.70 8.00
N VAL A 229 -6.37 4.47 9.07
CA VAL A 229 -4.94 4.80 9.16
C VAL A 229 -4.08 3.58 9.48
N ALA A 230 -2.84 3.64 9.03
CA ALA A 230 -1.79 2.67 9.36
C ALA A 230 -0.45 3.38 9.57
N PRO A 231 0.57 2.72 10.17
CA PRO A 231 1.90 3.29 10.32
C PRO A 231 2.54 3.64 8.98
N GLY A 232 3.33 4.70 8.93
CA GLY A 232 3.98 5.11 7.69
C GLY A 232 5.29 5.88 7.88
N THR A 233 5.76 6.07 9.12
CA THR A 233 7.04 6.75 9.37
C THR A 233 8.18 5.74 9.41
N ARG A 234 9.21 5.99 8.60
CA ARG A 234 10.43 5.16 8.52
C ARG A 234 10.14 3.67 8.34
N ILE A 235 9.27 3.35 7.42
CA ILE A 235 8.97 1.95 7.08
C ILE A 235 10.12 1.37 6.27
N LEU A 236 10.73 0.29 6.77
CA LEU A 236 11.84 -0.40 6.12
C LEU A 236 11.30 -1.47 5.17
N SER A 237 11.75 -1.44 3.91
CA SER A 237 11.33 -2.41 2.89
C SER A 237 12.36 -2.56 1.78
N CYS A 238 12.07 -3.41 0.79
CA CYS A 238 12.96 -3.74 -0.32
C CYS A 238 13.52 -2.51 -1.02
N ASN A 239 14.82 -2.52 -1.27
CA ASN A 239 15.52 -1.47 -2.00
C ASN A 239 15.79 -1.92 -3.44
N ALA A 240 15.29 -1.16 -4.43
CA ALA A 240 15.54 -1.44 -5.85
C ALA A 240 17.02 -1.38 -6.23
N SER A 241 17.82 -0.58 -5.51
CA SER A 241 19.25 -0.42 -5.74
C SER A 241 20.13 -1.40 -4.95
N TRP A 242 19.56 -2.45 -4.36
CA TRP A 242 20.34 -3.48 -3.69
C TRP A 242 21.32 -4.16 -4.66
N ARG A 243 22.46 -4.61 -4.15
CA ARG A 243 23.46 -5.31 -4.97
C ARG A 243 24.23 -6.35 -4.17
N LYS A 244 24.75 -7.34 -4.89
CA LYS A 244 25.70 -8.31 -4.33
C LYS A 244 27.10 -8.00 -4.88
N GLN A 245 28.05 -7.75 -4.00
CA GLN A 245 29.44 -7.47 -4.36
C GLN A 245 30.37 -8.29 -3.48
N ASN A 246 31.30 -9.04 -4.08
CA ASN A 246 32.26 -9.91 -3.38
C ASN A 246 31.58 -10.83 -2.34
N GLY A 247 30.44 -11.43 -2.70
CA GLY A 247 29.67 -12.29 -1.81
C GLY A 247 28.84 -11.57 -0.74
N ARG A 248 29.01 -10.25 -0.57
CA ARG A 248 28.26 -9.44 0.41
C ARG A 248 27.02 -8.81 -0.21
N ILE A 249 25.96 -8.79 0.56
CA ILE A 249 24.72 -8.09 0.20
C ILE A 249 24.81 -6.66 0.71
N LEU A 250 24.62 -5.70 -0.18
CA LEU A 250 24.71 -4.27 0.10
C LEU A 250 23.35 -3.62 -0.07
N MET A 251 22.93 -2.85 0.93
CA MET A 251 21.70 -2.03 0.93
C MET A 251 20.44 -2.79 0.53
N PRO A 252 20.13 -3.96 1.10
CA PRO A 252 18.97 -4.73 0.70
C PRO A 252 17.65 -4.04 1.05
N TYR A 253 17.65 -3.17 2.03
CA TYR A 253 16.46 -2.46 2.50
C TYR A 253 16.73 -0.95 2.61
N VAL A 254 15.65 -0.18 2.48
CA VAL A 254 15.63 1.28 2.64
C VAL A 254 14.40 1.70 3.42
N ALA A 255 14.53 2.74 4.24
CA ALA A 255 13.42 3.33 4.97
C ALA A 255 12.80 4.48 4.18
N LYS A 256 11.48 4.46 4.05
CA LYS A 256 10.70 5.57 3.47
C LYS A 256 9.56 5.95 4.42
N SER A 257 9.02 7.17 4.28
CA SER A 257 7.90 7.67 5.08
C SER A 257 6.82 8.27 4.19
N GLY A 258 5.56 8.13 4.59
CA GLY A 258 4.42 8.69 3.88
C GLY A 258 3.15 7.84 3.96
N THR A 259 2.04 8.41 3.53
CA THR A 259 0.79 7.66 3.34
C THR A 259 0.96 6.53 2.32
N SER A 260 1.92 6.68 1.41
CA SER A 260 2.33 5.65 0.45
C SER A 260 2.81 4.37 1.13
N MET A 261 3.42 4.45 2.32
CA MET A 261 3.89 3.29 3.09
C MET A 261 2.75 2.68 3.92
N ALA A 262 1.82 3.50 4.39
CA ALA A 262 0.63 3.05 5.13
C ALA A 262 -0.34 2.26 4.22
N THR A 263 -0.49 2.67 2.97
CA THR A 263 -1.41 2.06 2.00
C THR A 263 -1.14 0.57 1.76
N PRO A 264 0.08 0.11 1.46
CA PRO A 264 0.37 -1.31 1.27
C PRO A 264 0.23 -2.14 2.55
N ILE A 265 0.33 -1.53 3.75
CA ILE A 265 0.04 -2.22 5.01
C ILE A 265 -1.44 -2.61 5.06
N VAL A 266 -2.34 -1.68 4.69
CA VAL A 266 -3.78 -1.95 4.61
C VAL A 266 -4.10 -2.92 3.47
N SER A 267 -3.50 -2.75 2.29
CA SER A 267 -3.68 -3.67 1.16
C SER A 267 -3.21 -5.09 1.48
N GLY A 268 -2.12 -5.24 2.22
CA GLY A 268 -1.63 -6.54 2.69
C GLY A 268 -2.57 -7.18 3.71
N ALA A 269 -3.12 -6.41 4.65
CA ALA A 269 -4.14 -6.89 5.58
C ALA A 269 -5.42 -7.32 4.85
N ALA A 270 -5.83 -6.56 3.83
CA ALA A 270 -6.93 -6.93 2.95
C ALA A 270 -6.65 -8.25 2.21
N ALA A 271 -5.41 -8.46 1.74
CA ALA A 271 -5.03 -9.71 1.07
C ALA A 271 -5.13 -10.93 1.99
N LEU A 272 -4.73 -10.80 3.25
CA LEU A 272 -4.89 -11.85 4.26
C LEU A 272 -6.37 -12.13 4.53
N THR A 273 -7.17 -11.08 4.69
CA THR A 273 -8.61 -11.19 5.00
C THR A 273 -9.40 -11.80 3.86
N LEU A 274 -9.19 -11.31 2.64
CA LEU A 274 -9.86 -11.82 1.43
C LEU A 274 -9.33 -13.19 1.01
N GLY A 275 -8.12 -13.57 1.42
CA GLY A 275 -7.63 -14.94 1.31
C GLY A 275 -8.34 -15.90 2.26
N LYS A 276 -8.68 -15.44 3.48
CA LYS A 276 -9.43 -16.21 4.48
C LYS A 276 -10.94 -16.23 4.18
N TYR A 277 -11.48 -15.10 3.72
CA TYR A 277 -12.91 -14.89 3.46
C TYR A 277 -13.13 -14.42 2.01
N PRO A 278 -12.93 -15.30 1.01
CA PRO A 278 -12.93 -14.90 -0.42
C PRO A 278 -14.32 -14.48 -0.95
N TRP A 279 -15.36 -14.73 -0.20
CA TRP A 279 -16.75 -14.34 -0.53
C TRP A 279 -17.09 -12.90 -0.17
N LEU A 280 -16.31 -12.22 0.66
CA LEU A 280 -16.60 -10.85 1.06
C LEU A 280 -16.60 -9.91 -0.17
N THR A 281 -17.62 -9.09 -0.26
CA THR A 281 -17.66 -7.95 -1.17
C THR A 281 -16.76 -6.82 -0.66
N ASN A 282 -16.52 -5.80 -1.48
CA ASN A 282 -15.75 -4.64 -1.07
C ASN A 282 -16.44 -3.90 0.08
N GLU A 283 -17.77 -3.74 0.02
CA GLU A 283 -18.59 -3.08 1.06
C GLU A 283 -18.54 -3.84 2.39
N GLU A 284 -18.67 -5.17 2.33
CA GLU A 284 -18.58 -6.02 3.52
C GLU A 284 -17.18 -5.96 4.13
N PHE A 285 -16.13 -5.94 3.31
CA PHE A 285 -14.76 -5.76 3.79
C PHE A 285 -14.59 -4.40 4.49
N VAL A 286 -15.06 -3.30 3.88
CA VAL A 286 -14.97 -1.96 4.49
C VAL A 286 -15.78 -1.89 5.77
N ARG A 287 -16.97 -2.50 5.82
CA ARG A 287 -17.75 -2.60 7.05
C ARG A 287 -17.00 -3.38 8.13
N LEU A 288 -16.42 -4.53 7.80
CA LEU A 288 -15.60 -5.32 8.72
C LEU A 288 -14.42 -4.50 9.24
N LEU A 289 -13.72 -3.79 8.34
CA LEU A 289 -12.61 -2.91 8.68
C LEU A 289 -13.03 -1.83 9.68
N SER A 290 -14.20 -1.20 9.47
CA SER A 290 -14.73 -0.16 10.36
C SER A 290 -15.06 -0.67 11.76
N LEU A 291 -15.57 -1.89 11.88
CA LEU A 291 -15.92 -2.52 13.17
C LEU A 291 -14.70 -3.00 13.96
N THR A 292 -13.60 -3.24 13.27
CA THR A 292 -12.40 -3.87 13.86
C THR A 292 -11.26 -2.91 14.11
N ALA A 293 -11.29 -1.71 13.52
CA ALA A 293 -10.28 -0.68 13.73
C ALA A 293 -10.13 -0.29 15.21
N THR A 294 -8.95 0.14 15.60
CA THR A 294 -8.67 0.65 16.94
C THR A 294 -8.81 2.16 16.94
N ASP A 295 -9.78 2.68 17.68
CA ASP A 295 -9.96 4.12 17.88
C ASP A 295 -8.72 4.72 18.57
N LEU A 296 -8.20 5.80 18.01
CA LEU A 296 -7.04 6.53 18.54
C LEU A 296 -7.46 7.74 19.37
N GLY A 297 -8.76 8.04 19.47
CA GLY A 297 -9.28 9.25 20.12
C GLY A 297 -9.03 10.54 19.32
N GLU A 298 -8.71 10.42 18.03
CA GLU A 298 -8.43 11.56 17.15
C GLU A 298 -9.68 11.95 16.33
N PRO A 299 -9.77 13.18 15.81
CA PRO A 299 -10.85 13.58 14.93
C PRO A 299 -10.97 12.67 13.72
N TRP A 300 -12.21 12.46 13.24
CA TRP A 300 -12.47 11.58 12.09
C TRP A 300 -11.61 11.89 10.87
N ASN A 301 -11.49 13.16 10.51
CA ASN A 301 -10.73 13.59 9.34
C ASN A 301 -9.21 13.33 9.45
N LYS A 302 -8.74 12.87 10.61
CA LYS A 302 -7.35 12.47 10.84
C LYS A 302 -7.17 10.95 10.91
N GLN A 303 -8.09 10.24 11.57
CA GLN A 303 -7.95 8.79 11.81
C GLN A 303 -8.93 7.91 11.01
N GLY A 304 -10.01 8.44 10.44
CA GLY A 304 -11.09 7.64 9.87
C GLY A 304 -11.73 6.75 10.92
N PHE A 305 -11.87 5.46 10.63
CA PHE A 305 -12.33 4.44 11.59
C PHE A 305 -11.33 4.20 12.73
N GLY A 306 -10.08 4.61 12.59
CA GLY A 306 -8.98 4.41 13.51
C GLY A 306 -7.78 3.70 12.90
N MET A 307 -6.93 3.13 13.77
CA MET A 307 -5.77 2.32 13.35
C MET A 307 -6.21 0.93 12.92
N LEU A 308 -5.67 0.47 11.80
CA LEU A 308 -5.80 -0.92 11.32
C LEU A 308 -5.50 -1.91 12.46
N ASN A 309 -6.39 -2.92 12.62
CA ASN A 309 -6.19 -4.01 13.58
C ASN A 309 -6.38 -5.37 12.89
N VAL A 310 -5.28 -5.99 12.50
CA VAL A 310 -5.29 -7.22 11.70
C VAL A 310 -5.84 -8.41 12.50
N ARG A 311 -5.54 -8.49 13.80
CA ARG A 311 -6.07 -9.57 14.64
C ARG A 311 -7.58 -9.57 14.64
N ARG A 312 -8.21 -8.44 15.00
CA ARG A 312 -9.67 -8.33 15.02
C ARG A 312 -10.28 -8.55 13.66
N LEU A 313 -9.63 -8.06 12.59
CA LEU A 313 -10.08 -8.23 11.20
C LEU A 313 -10.14 -9.71 10.80
N LEU A 314 -9.23 -10.54 11.28
CA LEU A 314 -9.16 -11.97 10.97
C LEU A 314 -9.94 -12.87 11.94
N GLU A 315 -10.18 -12.43 13.17
CA GLU A 315 -10.89 -13.21 14.21
C GLU A 315 -12.39 -12.93 14.26
N ASN A 316 -12.85 -11.84 13.63
CA ASN A 316 -14.28 -11.48 13.63
C ASN A 316 -15.05 -12.47 12.74
N LYS A 317 -15.95 -13.26 13.36
CA LYS A 317 -16.81 -14.25 12.71
C LYS A 317 -18.16 -13.64 12.36
#